data_5cc346e7e5cb317c9593fd1f822dbec2
#
_entry.id   5cc346e7e5cb317c9593fd1f822dbec2
#
_cell.length_a   1.000
_cell.length_b   1.000
_cell.length_c   1.000
_cell.angle_alpha   90.00
_cell.angle_beta   90.00
_cell.angle_gamma   90.00
#
_symmetry.space_group_name_H-M   'P 1'
#
loop_
_entity.id
_entity.type
_entity.pdbx_description
1 polymer ?
#
loop_
_entity_poly.entity_id
_entity_poly.type
_entity_poly.pdbx_seq_one_letter_code
_entity_poly.pdbx_strand_id
1 'polypeptide(L)'
;MNKGLALGLLLAASVALALRCPRLEQRPMHNDEAVNAIKFGQLWEHGLYKYDPDEHHGPALFYSTLAIARLTSSPDFDHLTATKLRLVTVLFGVGLVLLLPLIADGLGRRATVWAALFTAASPAMVFYSRYYIHEMLLVFFTFLALAAGWRYWRTRRIGWALLAGAATGLMHATKETFVITLAAAALALALNQLWNRRLDASSSPVRAAPINLRHLQAALALWLLVAVVAFSSFFTNASGPLDSVRTYLPWLGRAEGNSPHIYPWTFYLHRLLFFHVAKGPIWTEAVLLVLAALGAMAGFARKGLAGADASFVRFLAFYTCILTAAYSFISYKTPWCLLSFWHGTILLAGVGAVALIGIARAQRTRFVCTLLLLAGAAHLAWQAWQASVSYAADQRNPYVYAQTAPDILNLVGAVEALAQAHPQGRQMLVKVMAPESDYWPLPWYLRRFTQVGWWAELPPDPFAPVMIVSAKFRAALDEKKTHLMTGYFELRPGTFFELYVEAHLWRACLERHLLKPD
;
A
#
# COMPACT_ATOMS: atom_id res chain seq x y z
N MET A 1 1.51 -3.17 30.79
CA MET A 1 2.44 -3.72 29.77
C MET A 1 3.77 -4.03 30.43
N ASN A 2 4.38 -5.19 30.16
CA ASN A 2 5.70 -5.55 30.72
C ASN A 2 6.78 -4.66 30.06
N LYS A 3 7.80 -4.21 30.87
CA LYS A 3 8.89 -3.33 30.39
C LYS A 3 9.59 -3.85 29.13
N GLY A 4 9.86 -5.16 29.04
CA GLY A 4 10.52 -5.76 27.88
C GLY A 4 9.66 -5.71 26.58
N LEU A 5 8.35 -5.92 26.70
CA LEU A 5 7.43 -5.76 25.56
C LEU A 5 7.38 -4.30 25.10
N ALA A 6 7.28 -3.36 26.05
CA ALA A 6 7.24 -1.93 25.75
C ALA A 6 8.51 -1.46 25.01
N LEU A 7 9.69 -1.85 25.53
CA LEU A 7 10.97 -1.51 24.91
C LEU A 7 11.12 -2.10 23.51
N GLY A 8 10.76 -3.40 23.35
CA GLY A 8 10.79 -4.05 22.03
C GLY A 8 9.88 -3.39 21.00
N LEU A 9 8.69 -2.95 21.42
CA LEU A 9 7.76 -2.23 20.55
C LEU A 9 8.23 -0.82 20.21
N LEU A 10 8.83 -0.11 21.17
CA LEU A 10 9.44 1.20 20.91
C LEU A 10 10.58 1.07 19.89
N LEU A 11 11.45 0.08 20.05
CA LEU A 11 12.50 -0.20 19.09
C LEU A 11 11.92 -0.50 17.70
N ALA A 12 10.93 -1.37 17.61
CA ALA A 12 10.28 -1.69 16.34
C ALA A 12 9.61 -0.47 15.69
N ALA A 13 8.94 0.38 16.49
CA ALA A 13 8.33 1.62 16.00
C ALA A 13 9.40 2.62 15.51
N SER A 14 10.53 2.74 16.21
CA SER A 14 11.66 3.58 15.77
C SER A 14 12.26 3.08 14.46
N VAL A 15 12.46 1.77 14.31
CA VAL A 15 12.89 1.16 13.04
C VAL A 15 11.86 1.40 11.94
N ALA A 16 10.57 1.25 12.24
CA ALA A 16 9.50 1.50 11.28
C ALA A 16 9.50 2.95 10.76
N LEU A 17 9.68 3.93 11.65
CA LEU A 17 9.80 5.35 11.26
C LEU A 17 11.08 5.61 10.46
N ALA A 18 12.22 5.10 10.92
CA ALA A 18 13.51 5.29 10.26
C ALA A 18 13.55 4.77 8.82
N LEU A 19 12.82 3.67 8.53
CA LEU A 19 12.75 3.11 7.18
C LEU A 19 11.66 3.72 6.30
N ARG A 20 10.61 4.31 6.88
CA ARG A 20 9.44 4.78 6.13
C ARG A 20 9.42 6.28 5.86
N CYS A 21 9.95 7.10 6.78
CA CYS A 21 9.85 8.56 6.66
C CYS A 21 10.88 9.22 5.73
N PRO A 22 12.15 8.76 5.62
CA PRO A 22 13.14 9.49 4.84
C PRO A 22 12.85 9.48 3.35
N ARG A 23 13.18 10.58 2.65
CA ARG A 23 13.19 10.69 1.17
C ARG A 23 11.88 10.30 0.49
N LEU A 24 10.74 10.68 1.06
CA LEU A 24 9.42 10.35 0.51
C LEU A 24 9.15 10.99 -0.87
N GLU A 25 9.80 12.10 -1.21
CA GLU A 25 9.66 12.78 -2.51
C GLU A 25 10.57 12.23 -3.60
N GLN A 26 11.64 11.50 -3.24
CA GLN A 26 12.66 11.07 -4.21
C GLN A 26 12.10 10.22 -5.36
N ARG A 27 11.14 9.36 -5.07
CA ARG A 27 10.51 8.52 -6.10
C ARG A 27 9.41 9.31 -6.80
N PRO A 28 9.37 9.30 -8.16
CA PRO A 28 8.24 9.85 -8.89
C PRO A 28 6.90 9.30 -8.42
N MET A 29 5.83 10.06 -8.59
CA MET A 29 4.48 9.56 -8.34
C MET A 29 4.18 8.40 -9.29
N HIS A 30 3.66 7.31 -8.73
CA HIS A 30 3.08 6.23 -9.52
C HIS A 30 1.76 6.69 -10.15
N ASN A 31 1.33 6.04 -11.22
CA ASN A 31 0.04 6.31 -11.84
C ASN A 31 -1.10 6.35 -10.80
N ASP A 32 -1.26 5.28 -10.01
CA ASP A 32 -2.34 5.17 -9.02
C ASP A 32 -2.20 6.22 -7.90
N GLU A 33 -0.96 6.59 -7.51
CA GLU A 33 -0.73 7.66 -6.54
C GLU A 33 -1.24 9.01 -7.08
N ALA A 34 -0.96 9.30 -8.36
CA ALA A 34 -1.37 10.54 -9.00
C ALA A 34 -2.88 10.60 -9.20
N VAL A 35 -3.50 9.51 -9.65
CA VAL A 35 -4.97 9.39 -9.76
C VAL A 35 -5.63 9.64 -8.40
N ASN A 36 -5.15 8.97 -7.35
CA ASN A 36 -5.64 9.18 -5.99
C ASN A 36 -5.42 10.63 -5.50
N ALA A 37 -4.28 11.24 -5.85
CA ALA A 37 -3.98 12.62 -5.46
C ALA A 37 -4.93 13.62 -6.13
N ILE A 38 -5.19 13.48 -7.44
CA ILE A 38 -6.15 14.34 -8.16
C ILE A 38 -7.57 14.15 -7.60
N LYS A 39 -7.97 12.91 -7.32
CA LYS A 39 -9.28 12.64 -6.69
C LYS A 39 -9.39 13.25 -5.29
N PHE A 40 -8.31 13.21 -4.51
CA PHE A 40 -8.25 13.92 -3.24
C PHE A 40 -8.33 15.43 -3.41
N GLY A 41 -7.69 16.00 -4.44
CA GLY A 41 -7.76 17.42 -4.77
C GLY A 41 -9.21 17.91 -4.93
N GLN A 42 -10.07 17.13 -5.59
CA GLN A 42 -11.49 17.44 -5.73
C GLN A 42 -12.18 17.54 -4.36
N LEU A 43 -11.88 16.62 -3.43
CA LEU A 43 -12.41 16.69 -2.07
C LEU A 43 -11.86 17.90 -1.32
N TRP A 44 -10.56 18.20 -1.48
CA TRP A 44 -9.90 19.28 -0.75
C TRP A 44 -10.39 20.67 -1.17
N GLU A 45 -10.56 20.90 -2.47
CA GLU A 45 -10.94 22.20 -3.03
C GLU A 45 -12.44 22.45 -2.98
N HIS A 46 -13.25 21.42 -3.24
CA HIS A 46 -14.71 21.59 -3.34
C HIS A 46 -15.47 21.09 -2.11
N GLY A 47 -14.79 20.45 -1.15
CA GLY A 47 -15.43 19.89 0.05
C GLY A 47 -16.35 18.70 -0.23
N LEU A 48 -16.43 18.21 -1.46
CA LEU A 48 -17.31 17.14 -1.91
C LEU A 48 -16.51 15.99 -2.50
N TYR A 49 -16.86 14.78 -2.09
CA TYR A 49 -16.34 13.55 -2.68
C TYR A 49 -17.49 12.74 -3.26
N LYS A 50 -17.38 12.35 -4.52
CA LYS A 50 -18.30 11.41 -5.16
C LYS A 50 -17.56 10.11 -5.44
N TYR A 51 -18.05 9.02 -4.85
CA TYR A 51 -17.52 7.68 -5.13
C TYR A 51 -17.84 7.26 -6.56
N ASP A 52 -16.86 6.71 -7.25
CA ASP A 52 -16.98 6.16 -8.60
C ASP A 52 -16.71 4.66 -8.52
N PRO A 53 -17.73 3.80 -8.74
CA PRO A 53 -17.60 2.35 -8.61
C PRO A 53 -16.79 1.70 -9.73
N ASP A 54 -16.61 2.38 -10.87
CA ASP A 54 -15.96 1.80 -12.05
C ASP A 54 -14.44 2.00 -12.02
N GLU A 55 -13.96 3.10 -11.45
CA GLU A 55 -12.56 3.49 -11.54
C GLU A 55 -11.84 3.60 -10.18
N HIS A 56 -12.56 3.81 -9.08
CA HIS A 56 -11.93 4.13 -7.79
C HIS A 56 -12.22 3.12 -6.69
N HIS A 57 -11.25 2.96 -5.79
CA HIS A 57 -11.44 2.25 -4.52
C HIS A 57 -12.19 3.14 -3.51
N GLY A 58 -12.50 2.60 -2.33
CA GLY A 58 -13.30 3.28 -1.32
C GLY A 58 -12.68 4.60 -0.77
N PRO A 59 -13.49 5.44 -0.11
CA PRO A 59 -13.14 6.81 0.26
C PRO A 59 -12.19 6.95 1.46
N ALA A 60 -11.87 5.86 2.18
CA ALA A 60 -11.10 5.93 3.44
C ALA A 60 -9.72 6.59 3.28
N LEU A 61 -9.04 6.39 2.14
CA LEU A 61 -7.76 7.02 1.85
C LEU A 61 -7.91 8.55 1.81
N PHE A 62 -8.92 9.05 1.13
CA PHE A 62 -9.14 10.49 0.92
C PHE A 62 -9.53 11.20 2.22
N TYR A 63 -10.41 10.60 3.05
CA TYR A 63 -10.75 11.17 4.35
C TYR A 63 -9.58 11.12 5.34
N SER A 64 -8.74 10.08 5.29
CA SER A 64 -7.50 10.04 6.07
C SER A 64 -6.52 11.12 5.63
N THR A 65 -6.44 11.40 4.33
CA THR A 65 -5.60 12.46 3.76
C THR A 65 -6.10 13.85 4.17
N LEU A 66 -7.42 14.05 4.25
CA LEU A 66 -8.01 15.30 4.70
C LEU A 66 -7.51 15.69 6.11
N ALA A 67 -7.43 14.71 7.02
CA ALA A 67 -6.89 14.95 8.36
C ALA A 67 -5.42 15.41 8.31
N ILE A 68 -4.58 14.75 7.51
CA ILE A 68 -3.16 15.10 7.37
C ILE A 68 -2.98 16.46 6.68
N ALA A 69 -3.74 16.75 5.62
CA ALA A 69 -3.67 18.03 4.92
C ALA A 69 -4.01 19.20 5.87
N ARG A 70 -5.02 19.03 6.72
CA ARG A 70 -5.37 20.02 7.76
C ARG A 70 -4.28 20.16 8.82
N LEU A 71 -3.76 19.06 9.35
CA LEU A 71 -2.72 19.07 10.37
C LEU A 71 -1.39 19.65 9.87
N THR A 72 -1.11 19.54 8.58
CA THR A 72 0.09 20.10 7.94
C THR A 72 -0.14 21.49 7.33
N SER A 73 -1.28 22.12 7.66
CA SER A 73 -1.65 23.48 7.23
C SER A 73 -1.44 23.71 5.73
N SER A 74 -1.86 22.76 4.88
CA SER A 74 -1.81 22.92 3.43
C SER A 74 -2.92 23.88 3.01
N PRO A 75 -2.62 25.04 2.39
CA PRO A 75 -3.66 26.02 2.06
C PRO A 75 -4.59 25.54 0.95
N ASP A 76 -4.07 24.87 -0.05
CA ASP A 76 -4.78 24.38 -1.24
C ASP A 76 -4.12 23.11 -1.79
N PHE A 77 -4.65 22.59 -2.91
CA PHE A 77 -4.13 21.40 -3.57
C PHE A 77 -2.74 21.59 -4.18
N ASP A 78 -2.43 22.78 -4.66
CA ASP A 78 -1.16 23.11 -5.28
C ASP A 78 0.03 23.03 -4.30
N HIS A 79 -0.23 23.28 -3.01
CA HIS A 79 0.78 23.21 -1.94
C HIS A 79 0.91 21.82 -1.30
N LEU A 80 0.12 20.85 -1.75
CA LEU A 80 0.32 19.46 -1.35
C LEU A 80 1.56 18.88 -2.03
N THR A 81 2.36 18.16 -1.24
CA THR A 81 3.54 17.45 -1.74
C THR A 81 3.33 15.94 -1.73
N ALA A 82 4.11 15.22 -2.52
CA ALA A 82 4.11 13.75 -2.46
C ALA A 82 4.44 13.24 -1.04
N THR A 83 5.31 13.94 -0.30
CA THR A 83 5.60 13.64 1.10
C THR A 83 4.36 13.69 1.98
N LYS A 84 3.53 14.74 1.88
CA LYS A 84 2.30 14.87 2.70
C LYS A 84 1.31 13.76 2.40
N LEU A 85 1.13 13.41 1.13
CA LEU A 85 0.26 12.31 0.71
C LEU A 85 0.76 10.96 1.22
N ARG A 86 2.04 10.65 0.99
CA ARG A 86 2.66 9.39 1.42
C ARG A 86 2.77 9.26 2.93
N LEU A 87 2.82 10.37 3.67
CA LEU A 87 2.80 10.34 5.14
C LEU A 87 1.53 9.67 5.68
N VAL A 88 0.40 9.77 4.97
CA VAL A 88 -0.84 9.07 5.34
C VAL A 88 -0.58 7.56 5.46
N THR A 89 -0.09 6.95 4.40
CA THR A 89 0.16 5.49 4.36
C THR A 89 1.32 5.08 5.26
N VAL A 90 2.31 5.94 5.46
CA VAL A 90 3.39 5.76 6.45
C VAL A 90 2.83 5.64 7.87
N LEU A 91 1.91 6.53 8.25
CA LEU A 91 1.28 6.50 9.59
C LEU A 91 0.48 5.22 9.82
N PHE A 92 -0.24 4.72 8.82
CA PHE A 92 -0.91 3.42 8.91
C PHE A 92 0.09 2.26 9.02
N GLY A 93 1.21 2.30 8.27
CA GLY A 93 2.26 1.29 8.36
C GLY A 93 2.98 1.26 9.71
N VAL A 94 3.22 2.42 10.34
CA VAL A 94 3.75 2.52 11.71
C VAL A 94 2.68 2.12 12.72
N GLY A 95 1.44 2.58 12.52
CA GLY A 95 0.29 2.23 13.35
C GLY A 95 0.06 0.72 13.44
N LEU A 96 0.33 -0.02 12.34
CA LEU A 96 0.24 -1.48 12.32
C LEU A 96 1.19 -2.13 13.35
N VAL A 97 2.42 -1.61 13.49
CA VAL A 97 3.37 -2.06 14.53
C VAL A 97 2.83 -1.74 15.93
N LEU A 98 2.23 -0.56 16.11
CA LEU A 98 1.68 -0.11 17.39
C LEU A 98 0.40 -0.85 17.80
N LEU A 99 -0.30 -1.52 16.90
CA LEU A 99 -1.48 -2.34 17.21
C LEU A 99 -1.14 -3.73 17.75
N LEU A 100 0.09 -4.23 17.54
CA LEU A 100 0.49 -5.61 17.93
C LEU A 100 0.30 -5.95 19.42
N PRO A 101 0.41 -5.02 20.40
CA PRO A 101 0.08 -5.30 21.79
C PRO A 101 -1.31 -5.86 22.02
N LEU A 102 -2.28 -5.54 21.14
CA LEU A 102 -3.66 -6.02 21.28
C LEU A 102 -3.79 -7.54 21.20
N ILE A 103 -2.84 -8.22 20.57
CA ILE A 103 -2.82 -9.68 20.40
C ILE A 103 -1.67 -10.36 21.17
N ALA A 104 -0.95 -9.64 22.04
CA ALA A 104 0.22 -10.15 22.72
C ALA A 104 -0.06 -11.33 23.67
N ASP A 105 -1.28 -11.49 24.14
CA ASP A 105 -1.74 -12.63 24.92
C ASP A 105 -2.12 -13.85 24.04
N GLY A 106 -2.46 -13.62 22.77
CA GLY A 106 -2.70 -14.67 21.79
C GLY A 106 -1.42 -15.13 21.10
N LEU A 107 -0.58 -14.19 20.69
CA LEU A 107 0.65 -14.47 19.95
C LEU A 107 1.83 -14.86 20.86
N GLY A 108 1.77 -14.49 22.16
CA GLY A 108 2.88 -14.57 23.10
C GLY A 108 3.77 -13.32 23.05
N ARG A 109 4.13 -12.78 24.23
CA ARG A 109 4.84 -11.48 24.35
C ARG A 109 6.14 -11.42 23.53
N ARG A 110 6.95 -12.49 23.57
CA ARG A 110 8.23 -12.56 22.82
C ARG A 110 7.97 -12.63 21.32
N ALA A 111 7.00 -13.42 20.89
CA ALA A 111 6.60 -13.52 19.49
C ALA A 111 6.05 -12.19 18.96
N THR A 112 5.33 -11.43 19.79
CA THR A 112 4.86 -10.08 19.44
C THR A 112 6.00 -9.11 19.16
N VAL A 113 7.10 -9.18 19.93
CA VAL A 113 8.29 -8.34 19.68
C VAL A 113 8.95 -8.72 18.35
N TRP A 114 9.13 -10.02 18.09
CA TRP A 114 9.69 -10.47 16.80
C TRP A 114 8.79 -10.09 15.63
N ALA A 115 7.48 -10.29 15.74
CA ALA A 115 6.52 -9.88 14.72
C ALA A 115 6.56 -8.36 14.48
N ALA A 116 6.73 -7.56 15.54
CA ALA A 116 6.87 -6.10 15.43
C ALA A 116 8.14 -5.70 14.67
N LEU A 117 9.29 -6.30 15.00
CA LEU A 117 10.55 -6.06 14.31
C LEU A 117 10.47 -6.49 12.84
N PHE A 118 9.88 -7.65 12.54
CA PHE A 118 9.71 -8.11 11.17
C PHE A 118 8.72 -7.24 10.38
N THR A 119 7.61 -6.80 10.98
CA THR A 119 6.69 -5.84 10.34
C THR A 119 7.37 -4.50 10.06
N ALA A 120 8.24 -4.05 10.98
CA ALA A 120 9.01 -2.82 10.80
C ALA A 120 10.04 -2.93 9.68
N ALA A 121 10.71 -4.09 9.53
CA ALA A 121 11.86 -4.31 8.66
C ALA A 121 11.54 -4.99 7.32
N SER A 122 10.36 -5.64 7.15
CA SER A 122 9.98 -6.32 5.90
C SER A 122 10.02 -5.36 4.71
N PRO A 123 10.80 -5.67 3.65
CA PRO A 123 10.88 -4.84 2.44
C PRO A 123 9.52 -4.54 1.82
N ALA A 124 8.65 -5.53 1.66
CA ALA A 124 7.30 -5.33 1.11
C ALA A 124 6.47 -4.38 1.98
N MET A 125 6.47 -4.57 3.31
CA MET A 125 5.71 -3.71 4.23
C MET A 125 6.23 -2.28 4.24
N VAL A 126 7.55 -2.08 4.18
CA VAL A 126 8.17 -0.75 4.12
C VAL A 126 7.87 -0.07 2.79
N PHE A 127 8.12 -0.75 1.68
CA PHE A 127 7.97 -0.20 0.33
C PHE A 127 6.55 0.31 0.09
N TYR A 128 5.54 -0.51 0.33
CA TYR A 128 4.14 -0.12 0.10
C TYR A 128 3.55 0.80 1.17
N SER A 129 4.14 0.91 2.36
CA SER A 129 3.81 1.99 3.30
C SER A 129 4.17 3.38 2.74
N ARG A 130 5.05 3.45 1.74
CA ARG A 130 5.54 4.68 1.11
C ARG A 130 4.85 4.95 -0.24
N TYR A 131 3.76 4.23 -0.52
CA TYR A 131 2.88 4.43 -1.67
C TYR A 131 1.55 5.02 -1.22
N TYR A 132 1.08 6.07 -1.87
CA TYR A 132 -0.22 6.67 -1.59
C TYR A 132 -1.34 5.89 -2.26
N ILE A 133 -1.55 4.66 -1.79
CA ILE A 133 -2.57 3.71 -2.25
C ILE A 133 -3.30 3.07 -1.06
N HIS A 134 -4.40 2.38 -1.33
CA HIS A 134 -5.35 1.89 -0.32
C HIS A 134 -4.85 0.69 0.50
N GLU A 135 -3.88 -0.08 0.00
CA GLU A 135 -3.50 -1.38 0.55
C GLU A 135 -3.02 -1.33 1.98
N MET A 136 -2.18 -0.35 2.34
CA MET A 136 -1.68 -0.25 3.71
C MET A 136 -2.79 0.05 4.70
N LEU A 137 -3.78 0.86 4.31
CA LEU A 137 -4.97 1.14 5.11
C LEU A 137 -5.80 -0.14 5.28
N LEU A 138 -6.01 -0.91 4.20
CA LEU A 138 -6.75 -2.17 4.25
C LEU A 138 -6.10 -3.14 5.24
N VAL A 139 -4.78 -3.33 5.18
CA VAL A 139 -4.05 -4.21 6.10
C VAL A 139 -4.16 -3.73 7.55
N PHE A 140 -4.05 -2.42 7.77
CA PHE A 140 -4.20 -1.84 9.11
C PHE A 140 -5.60 -2.08 9.69
N PHE A 141 -6.66 -1.77 8.94
CA PHE A 141 -8.03 -1.98 9.41
C PHE A 141 -8.38 -3.46 9.52
N THR A 142 -7.86 -4.30 8.63
CA THR A 142 -7.96 -5.76 8.76
C THR A 142 -7.36 -6.25 10.07
N PHE A 143 -6.15 -5.82 10.37
CA PHE A 143 -5.49 -6.23 11.61
C PHE A 143 -6.21 -5.68 12.84
N LEU A 144 -6.70 -4.44 12.80
CA LEU A 144 -7.51 -3.85 13.87
C LEU A 144 -8.80 -4.65 14.11
N ALA A 145 -9.49 -5.06 13.03
CA ALA A 145 -10.70 -5.89 13.13
C ALA A 145 -10.40 -7.26 13.76
N LEU A 146 -9.34 -7.93 13.31
CA LEU A 146 -8.90 -9.23 13.86
C LEU A 146 -8.46 -9.11 15.33
N ALA A 147 -7.69 -8.07 15.67
CA ALA A 147 -7.24 -7.81 17.04
C ALA A 147 -8.41 -7.48 17.97
N ALA A 148 -9.35 -6.64 17.52
CA ALA A 148 -10.57 -6.32 18.27
C ALA A 148 -11.45 -7.57 18.44
N GLY A 149 -11.60 -8.40 17.39
CA GLY A 149 -12.28 -9.69 17.45
C GLY A 149 -11.64 -10.63 18.47
N TRP A 150 -10.30 -10.73 18.50
CA TRP A 150 -9.58 -11.49 19.52
C TRP A 150 -9.83 -10.95 20.93
N ARG A 151 -9.75 -9.63 21.13
CA ARG A 151 -10.04 -8.99 22.43
C ARG A 151 -11.47 -9.22 22.87
N TYR A 152 -12.42 -9.14 21.92
CA TYR A 152 -13.82 -9.50 22.18
C TYR A 152 -13.97 -10.98 22.59
N TRP A 153 -13.30 -11.87 21.87
CA TRP A 153 -13.31 -13.29 22.22
C TRP A 153 -12.82 -13.53 23.65
N ARG A 154 -11.79 -12.82 24.07
CA ARG A 154 -11.17 -12.96 25.42
C ARG A 154 -11.97 -12.29 26.54
N THR A 155 -12.62 -11.17 26.28
CA THR A 155 -13.16 -10.29 27.33
C THR A 155 -14.69 -10.16 27.31
N ARG A 156 -15.33 -10.47 26.20
CA ARG A 156 -16.77 -10.28 25.94
C ARG A 156 -17.28 -8.84 26.15
N ARG A 157 -16.38 -7.84 26.18
CA ARG A 157 -16.77 -6.44 26.33
C ARG A 157 -17.29 -5.89 25.01
N ILE A 158 -18.46 -5.24 25.03
CA ILE A 158 -19.11 -4.67 23.84
C ILE A 158 -18.21 -3.68 23.05
N GLY A 159 -17.38 -2.89 23.75
CA GLY A 159 -16.46 -1.94 23.09
C GLY A 159 -15.53 -2.59 22.06
N TRP A 160 -15.09 -3.84 22.29
CA TRP A 160 -14.28 -4.57 21.33
C TRP A 160 -15.11 -5.08 20.14
N ALA A 161 -16.38 -5.45 20.36
CA ALA A 161 -17.28 -5.81 19.27
C ALA A 161 -17.56 -4.58 18.37
N LEU A 162 -17.83 -3.43 18.98
CA LEU A 162 -18.02 -2.16 18.27
C LEU A 162 -16.77 -1.77 17.49
N LEU A 163 -15.59 -1.87 18.09
CA LEU A 163 -14.33 -1.57 17.40
C LEU A 163 -14.09 -2.52 16.21
N ALA A 164 -14.42 -3.81 16.36
CA ALA A 164 -14.35 -4.76 15.24
C ALA A 164 -15.33 -4.37 14.11
N GLY A 165 -16.57 -3.99 14.46
CA GLY A 165 -17.56 -3.51 13.50
C GLY A 165 -17.10 -2.23 12.77
N ALA A 166 -16.61 -1.22 13.51
CA ALA A 166 -16.09 0.00 12.93
C ALA A 166 -14.89 -0.25 12.01
N ALA A 167 -13.94 -1.08 12.45
CA ALA A 167 -12.78 -1.46 11.64
C ALA A 167 -13.20 -2.19 10.35
N THR A 168 -14.20 -3.08 10.41
CA THR A 168 -14.77 -3.75 9.22
C THR A 168 -15.44 -2.73 8.29
N GLY A 169 -16.15 -1.73 8.82
CA GLY A 169 -16.71 -0.63 8.04
C GLY A 169 -15.63 0.19 7.33
N LEU A 170 -14.50 0.44 8.00
CA LEU A 170 -13.35 1.12 7.41
C LEU A 170 -12.63 0.24 6.38
N MET A 171 -12.56 -1.10 6.57
CA MET A 171 -12.08 -2.00 5.52
C MET A 171 -12.94 -1.89 4.26
N HIS A 172 -14.26 -1.93 4.41
CA HIS A 172 -15.22 -1.75 3.31
C HIS A 172 -15.01 -0.40 2.61
N ALA A 173 -14.92 0.67 3.39
CA ALA A 173 -14.66 2.01 2.87
C ALA A 173 -13.22 2.21 2.32
N THR A 174 -12.35 1.21 2.43
CA THR A 174 -11.00 1.26 1.88
C THR A 174 -10.91 0.56 0.53
N LYS A 175 -11.32 -0.70 0.45
CA LYS A 175 -11.16 -1.48 -0.78
C LYS A 175 -12.14 -2.66 -0.84
N GLU A 176 -12.71 -2.90 -2.02
CA GLU A 176 -13.67 -3.98 -2.29
C GLU A 176 -13.14 -5.38 -1.96
N THR A 177 -11.82 -5.59 -2.03
CA THR A 177 -11.20 -6.88 -1.70
C THR A 177 -11.30 -7.27 -0.21
N PHE A 178 -11.85 -6.41 0.65
CA PHE A 178 -12.09 -6.73 2.06
C PHE A 178 -12.98 -7.97 2.24
N VAL A 179 -13.87 -8.26 1.28
CA VAL A 179 -14.73 -9.46 1.34
C VAL A 179 -13.92 -10.76 1.30
N ILE A 180 -12.81 -10.79 0.55
CA ILE A 180 -11.89 -11.94 0.49
C ILE A 180 -11.30 -12.18 1.89
N THR A 181 -10.92 -11.11 2.56
CA THR A 181 -10.38 -11.14 3.92
C THR A 181 -11.42 -11.66 4.93
N LEU A 182 -12.67 -11.20 4.84
CA LEU A 182 -13.75 -11.67 5.72
C LEU A 182 -14.07 -13.15 5.46
N ALA A 183 -14.17 -13.55 4.20
CA ALA A 183 -14.40 -14.95 3.84
C ALA A 183 -13.28 -15.87 4.35
N ALA A 184 -12.01 -15.44 4.18
CA ALA A 184 -10.85 -16.17 4.69
C ALA A 184 -10.88 -16.28 6.23
N ALA A 185 -11.22 -15.20 6.95
CA ALA A 185 -11.34 -15.21 8.40
C ALA A 185 -12.48 -16.13 8.89
N ALA A 186 -13.63 -16.09 8.23
CA ALA A 186 -14.77 -16.97 8.56
C ALA A 186 -14.41 -18.45 8.33
N LEU A 187 -13.80 -18.79 7.20
CA LEU A 187 -13.37 -20.16 6.90
C LEU A 187 -12.27 -20.63 7.86
N ALA A 188 -11.30 -19.76 8.18
CA ALA A 188 -10.25 -20.06 9.15
C ALA A 188 -10.82 -20.33 10.55
N LEU A 189 -11.82 -19.55 10.98
CA LEU A 189 -12.53 -19.79 12.25
C LEU A 189 -13.24 -21.13 12.25
N ALA A 190 -13.93 -21.48 11.16
CA ALA A 190 -14.63 -22.76 11.03
C ALA A 190 -13.65 -23.94 11.08
N LEU A 191 -12.56 -23.88 10.32
CA LEU A 191 -11.52 -24.91 10.31
C LEU A 191 -10.83 -25.05 11.67
N ASN A 192 -10.54 -23.95 12.34
CA ASN A 192 -9.95 -23.96 13.68
C ASN A 192 -10.91 -24.56 14.73
N GLN A 193 -12.22 -24.28 14.62
CA GLN A 193 -13.22 -24.89 15.50
C GLN A 193 -13.37 -26.40 15.25
N LEU A 194 -13.38 -26.83 14.00
CA LEU A 194 -13.39 -28.25 13.64
C LEU A 194 -12.14 -28.98 14.16
N TRP A 195 -10.97 -28.36 14.01
CA TRP A 195 -9.71 -28.89 14.55
C TRP A 195 -9.79 -29.07 16.06
N ASN A 196 -10.21 -28.03 16.78
CA ASN A 196 -10.33 -28.06 18.24
C ASN A 196 -11.32 -29.14 18.72
N ARG A 197 -12.43 -29.33 18.02
CA ARG A 197 -13.44 -30.33 18.39
C ARG A 197 -12.98 -31.77 18.15
N ARG A 198 -12.28 -32.05 17.05
CA ARG A 198 -11.93 -33.40 16.62
C ARG A 198 -10.60 -33.91 17.20
N LEU A 199 -9.62 -33.05 17.28
CA LEU A 199 -8.24 -33.42 17.60
C LEU A 199 -7.79 -32.99 19.00
N ASP A 200 -8.50 -32.06 19.63
CA ASP A 200 -8.20 -31.54 20.95
C ASP A 200 -9.24 -31.97 22.01
N ALA A 201 -10.08 -32.92 21.71
CA ALA A 201 -11.19 -33.37 22.58
C ALA A 201 -10.75 -33.87 23.97
N SER A 202 -9.45 -34.22 24.13
CA SER A 202 -8.86 -34.65 25.41
C SER A 202 -8.50 -33.50 26.36
N SER A 203 -8.48 -32.26 25.88
CA SER A 203 -8.28 -31.07 26.71
C SER A 203 -9.64 -30.47 27.04
N SER A 204 -9.99 -30.36 28.32
CA SER A 204 -11.23 -29.71 28.77
C SER A 204 -11.44 -28.43 27.99
N PRO A 205 -12.54 -28.29 27.22
CA PRO A 205 -12.76 -27.08 26.47
C PRO A 205 -12.88 -25.95 27.50
N VAL A 206 -11.97 -24.99 27.48
CA VAL A 206 -12.27 -23.69 28.08
C VAL A 206 -13.54 -23.24 27.37
N ARG A 207 -14.69 -23.45 28.02
CA ARG A 207 -16.00 -23.02 27.49
C ARG A 207 -15.92 -21.51 27.37
N ALA A 208 -15.54 -21.05 26.19
CA ALA A 208 -15.67 -19.62 25.88
C ALA A 208 -17.12 -19.25 26.13
N ALA A 209 -17.36 -18.22 26.92
CA ALA A 209 -18.69 -17.71 27.13
C ALA A 209 -19.41 -17.52 25.78
N PRO A 210 -20.70 -17.80 25.66
CA PRO A 210 -21.43 -17.68 24.40
C PRO A 210 -21.28 -16.26 23.81
N ILE A 211 -21.27 -16.19 22.51
CA ILE A 211 -21.26 -14.88 21.80
C ILE A 211 -22.61 -14.22 22.09
N ASN A 212 -22.57 -12.97 22.58
CA ASN A 212 -23.79 -12.22 22.81
C ASN A 212 -24.31 -11.67 21.47
N LEU A 213 -25.51 -12.11 21.08
CA LEU A 213 -26.14 -11.72 19.82
C LEU A 213 -26.33 -10.20 19.71
N ARG A 214 -26.66 -9.51 20.82
CA ARG A 214 -26.80 -8.03 20.84
C ARG A 214 -25.48 -7.34 20.52
N HIS A 215 -24.35 -7.87 20.99
CA HIS A 215 -23.03 -7.33 20.66
C HIS A 215 -22.69 -7.53 19.18
N LEU A 216 -23.06 -8.68 18.60
CA LEU A 216 -22.88 -8.96 17.17
C LEU A 216 -23.75 -8.04 16.32
N GLN A 217 -25.01 -7.85 16.69
CA GLN A 217 -25.93 -6.91 16.02
C GLN A 217 -25.40 -5.47 16.10
N ALA A 218 -24.90 -5.03 17.25
CA ALA A 218 -24.30 -3.70 17.41
C ALA A 218 -23.04 -3.53 16.56
N ALA A 219 -22.19 -4.55 16.46
CA ALA A 219 -21.01 -4.53 15.59
C ALA A 219 -21.40 -4.43 14.11
N LEU A 220 -22.40 -5.20 13.68
CA LEU A 220 -22.93 -5.15 12.31
C LEU A 220 -23.56 -3.79 11.99
N ALA A 221 -24.37 -3.26 12.91
CA ALA A 221 -24.97 -1.94 12.74
C ALA A 221 -23.91 -0.84 12.61
N LEU A 222 -22.83 -0.91 13.42
CA LEU A 222 -21.75 0.05 13.34
C LEU A 222 -20.92 -0.11 12.05
N TRP A 223 -20.69 -1.35 11.58
CA TRP A 223 -20.09 -1.58 10.26
C TRP A 223 -20.90 -0.89 9.15
N LEU A 224 -22.22 -1.17 9.10
CA LEU A 224 -23.10 -0.58 8.09
C LEU A 224 -23.15 0.95 8.20
N LEU A 225 -23.23 1.48 9.41
CA LEU A 225 -23.22 2.93 9.65
C LEU A 225 -21.93 3.58 9.09
N VAL A 226 -20.76 3.02 9.42
CA VAL A 226 -19.47 3.53 8.94
C VAL A 226 -19.39 3.46 7.41
N ALA A 227 -19.81 2.36 6.80
CA ALA A 227 -19.83 2.22 5.35
C ALA A 227 -20.79 3.23 4.70
N VAL A 228 -22.02 3.35 5.20
CA VAL A 228 -23.02 4.30 4.67
C VAL A 228 -22.51 5.73 4.79
N VAL A 229 -22.00 6.16 5.94
CA VAL A 229 -21.46 7.51 6.15
C VAL A 229 -20.30 7.78 5.20
N ALA A 230 -19.35 6.83 5.06
CA ALA A 230 -18.18 7.00 4.22
C ALA A 230 -18.54 7.09 2.72
N PHE A 231 -19.31 6.14 2.19
CA PHE A 231 -19.67 6.11 0.77
C PHE A 231 -20.69 7.17 0.37
N SER A 232 -21.60 7.55 1.29
CA SER A 232 -22.51 8.68 1.05
C SER A 232 -21.83 10.04 1.18
N SER A 233 -20.52 10.08 1.42
CA SER A 233 -19.79 11.35 1.63
C SER A 233 -20.47 12.22 2.69
N PHE A 234 -20.72 11.63 3.86
CA PHE A 234 -21.45 12.27 4.96
C PHE A 234 -22.84 12.75 4.53
N PHE A 235 -23.58 11.87 3.80
CA PHE A 235 -24.96 12.06 3.31
C PHE A 235 -25.12 13.08 2.17
N THR A 236 -24.03 13.50 1.52
CA THR A 236 -24.09 14.38 0.33
C THR A 236 -24.20 13.60 -0.99
N ASN A 237 -23.89 12.32 -1.00
CA ASN A 237 -23.99 11.40 -2.15
C ASN A 237 -24.90 10.22 -1.83
N ALA A 238 -26.18 10.31 -2.18
CA ALA A 238 -27.18 9.29 -1.84
C ALA A 238 -26.95 7.94 -2.56
N SER A 239 -26.34 7.92 -3.75
CA SER A 239 -26.06 6.69 -4.51
C SER A 239 -24.86 5.92 -3.98
N GLY A 240 -23.91 6.58 -3.32
CA GLY A 240 -22.63 6.02 -2.92
C GLY A 240 -22.69 4.69 -2.16
N PRO A 241 -23.60 4.49 -1.18
CA PRO A 241 -23.75 3.19 -0.52
C PRO A 241 -24.15 2.06 -1.47
N LEU A 242 -25.02 2.33 -2.45
CA LEU A 242 -25.39 1.35 -3.48
C LEU A 242 -24.23 1.11 -4.45
N ASP A 243 -23.52 2.16 -4.83
CA ASP A 243 -22.37 2.10 -5.72
C ASP A 243 -21.22 1.27 -5.09
N SER A 244 -21.09 1.26 -3.76
CA SER A 244 -20.16 0.39 -3.04
C SER A 244 -20.44 -1.11 -3.21
N VAL A 245 -21.65 -1.46 -3.62
CA VAL A 245 -22.04 -2.84 -3.99
C VAL A 245 -21.90 -3.05 -5.50
N ARG A 246 -22.29 -2.07 -6.31
CA ARG A 246 -22.17 -2.13 -7.78
C ARG A 246 -20.72 -2.30 -8.27
N THR A 247 -19.74 -1.80 -7.51
CA THR A 247 -18.30 -1.91 -7.82
C THR A 247 -17.83 -3.35 -8.05
N TYR A 248 -18.55 -4.35 -7.51
CA TYR A 248 -18.19 -5.76 -7.73
C TYR A 248 -18.41 -6.22 -9.17
N LEU A 249 -19.31 -5.60 -9.93
CA LEU A 249 -19.58 -5.98 -11.31
C LEU A 249 -18.37 -5.74 -12.24
N PRO A 250 -17.78 -4.52 -12.32
CA PRO A 250 -16.57 -4.29 -13.11
C PRO A 250 -15.36 -5.07 -12.60
N TRP A 251 -15.24 -5.27 -11.27
CA TRP A 251 -14.12 -6.03 -10.71
C TRP A 251 -14.18 -7.53 -11.03
N LEU A 252 -15.36 -8.13 -11.09
CA LEU A 252 -15.53 -9.51 -11.55
C LEU A 252 -15.12 -9.64 -13.02
N GLY A 253 -15.52 -8.73 -13.89
CA GLY A 253 -15.09 -8.71 -15.30
C GLY A 253 -13.58 -8.61 -15.47
N ARG A 254 -12.90 -7.78 -14.65
CA ARG A 254 -11.42 -7.69 -14.64
C ARG A 254 -10.76 -9.00 -14.15
N ALA A 255 -11.39 -9.72 -13.24
CA ALA A 255 -10.89 -11.01 -12.74
C ALA A 255 -11.00 -12.14 -13.77
N GLU A 256 -11.93 -12.06 -14.72
CA GLU A 256 -12.18 -13.06 -15.79
C GLU A 256 -11.17 -13.05 -16.94
N GLY A 257 -10.18 -12.14 -16.95
CA GLY A 257 -9.05 -12.23 -17.87
C GLY A 257 -8.90 -11.09 -18.90
N ASN A 258 -9.79 -10.09 -18.90
CA ASN A 258 -9.69 -8.92 -19.79
C ASN A 258 -8.82 -7.80 -19.17
N SER A 259 -7.57 -8.13 -18.82
CA SER A 259 -6.67 -7.16 -18.17
C SER A 259 -5.21 -7.46 -18.48
N PRO A 260 -4.34 -6.43 -18.64
CA PRO A 260 -2.90 -6.63 -18.79
C PRO A 260 -2.23 -7.15 -17.49
N HIS A 261 -2.96 -7.28 -16.40
CA HIS A 261 -2.45 -7.67 -15.07
C HIS A 261 -2.66 -9.17 -14.77
N ILE A 262 -2.67 -10.03 -15.79
CA ILE A 262 -2.83 -11.48 -15.64
C ILE A 262 -1.47 -12.13 -15.39
N TYR A 263 -1.33 -12.78 -14.24
CA TYR A 263 -0.08 -13.42 -13.84
C TYR A 263 -0.31 -14.81 -13.25
N PRO A 264 0.70 -15.72 -13.33
CA PRO A 264 0.61 -17.07 -12.79
C PRO A 264 0.45 -17.07 -11.26
N TRP A 265 -0.01 -18.20 -10.70
CA TRP A 265 -0.20 -18.36 -9.25
C TRP A 265 1.09 -18.17 -8.44
N THR A 266 2.26 -18.37 -9.05
CA THR A 266 3.58 -18.19 -8.42
C THR A 266 4.04 -16.73 -8.29
N PHE A 267 3.29 -15.78 -8.85
CA PHE A 267 3.67 -14.37 -8.97
C PHE A 267 4.16 -13.73 -7.67
N TYR A 268 3.44 -13.93 -6.56
CA TYR A 268 3.82 -13.39 -5.26
C TYR A 268 4.96 -14.17 -4.63
N LEU A 269 4.93 -15.51 -4.73
CA LEU A 269 5.97 -16.37 -4.16
C LEU A 269 7.33 -16.12 -4.80
N HIS A 270 7.38 -15.93 -6.11
CA HIS A 270 8.62 -15.58 -6.82
C HIS A 270 9.22 -14.28 -6.29
N ARG A 271 8.39 -13.24 -6.02
CA ARG A 271 8.86 -11.96 -5.48
C ARG A 271 9.36 -12.05 -4.04
N LEU A 272 8.78 -12.93 -3.24
CA LEU A 272 9.05 -13.05 -1.82
C LEU A 272 10.18 -14.05 -1.52
N LEU A 273 10.28 -15.15 -2.29
CA LEU A 273 11.27 -16.18 -2.07
C LEU A 273 12.62 -15.82 -2.66
N PHE A 274 12.62 -15.48 -3.94
CA PHE A 274 13.85 -15.17 -4.67
C PHE A 274 13.51 -14.36 -5.91
N PHE A 275 13.99 -13.14 -5.96
CA PHE A 275 13.83 -12.28 -7.13
C PHE A 275 15.19 -11.70 -7.52
N HIS A 276 15.55 -11.87 -8.78
CA HIS A 276 16.79 -11.34 -9.36
C HIS A 276 16.57 -11.06 -10.84
N VAL A 277 16.93 -9.87 -11.28
CA VAL A 277 16.82 -9.44 -12.68
C VAL A 277 18.15 -8.82 -13.10
N ALA A 278 18.72 -9.33 -14.19
CA ALA A 278 19.94 -8.83 -14.80
C ALA A 278 21.08 -8.63 -13.75
N LYS A 279 21.75 -7.48 -13.77
CA LYS A 279 22.80 -7.12 -12.81
C LYS A 279 22.27 -6.51 -11.51
N GLY A 280 20.99 -6.72 -11.18
CA GLY A 280 20.39 -6.21 -9.96
C GLY A 280 20.78 -7.01 -8.71
N PRO A 281 20.39 -6.54 -7.52
CA PRO A 281 20.57 -7.28 -6.28
C PRO A 281 19.65 -8.50 -6.22
N ILE A 282 20.01 -9.46 -5.36
CA ILE A 282 19.13 -10.56 -4.99
C ILE A 282 18.20 -10.08 -3.87
N TRP A 283 16.91 -10.26 -4.08
CA TRP A 283 15.87 -9.91 -3.14
C TRP A 283 15.23 -11.16 -2.57
N THR A 284 15.02 -11.18 -1.26
CA THR A 284 14.37 -12.31 -0.58
C THR A 284 13.80 -11.92 0.77
N GLU A 285 12.58 -12.36 1.03
CA GLU A 285 11.97 -12.37 2.35
C GLU A 285 11.72 -13.83 2.83
N ALA A 286 12.41 -14.81 2.22
CA ALA A 286 12.24 -16.24 2.48
C ALA A 286 12.40 -16.62 3.96
N VAL A 287 13.25 -15.91 4.70
CA VAL A 287 13.39 -16.11 6.15
C VAL A 287 12.07 -15.98 6.90
N LEU A 288 11.21 -15.06 6.49
CA LEU A 288 9.88 -14.88 7.09
C LEU A 288 8.95 -16.05 6.77
N LEU A 289 9.00 -16.58 5.53
CA LEU A 289 8.22 -17.77 5.15
C LEU A 289 8.65 -19.02 5.92
N VAL A 290 9.95 -19.24 6.06
CA VAL A 290 10.48 -20.37 6.85
C VAL A 290 10.06 -20.26 8.31
N LEU A 291 10.22 -19.08 8.90
CA LEU A 291 9.80 -18.85 10.28
C LEU A 291 8.28 -18.95 10.44
N ALA A 292 7.48 -18.49 9.48
CA ALA A 292 6.04 -18.64 9.51
C ALA A 292 5.59 -20.10 9.47
N ALA A 293 6.25 -20.92 8.64
CA ALA A 293 6.01 -22.37 8.62
C ALA A 293 6.33 -23.03 9.98
N LEU A 294 7.46 -22.65 10.61
CA LEU A 294 7.82 -23.10 11.97
C LEU A 294 6.78 -22.66 13.01
N GLY A 295 6.29 -21.43 12.91
CA GLY A 295 5.25 -20.88 13.78
C GLY A 295 3.92 -21.63 13.62
N ALA A 296 3.51 -21.89 12.40
CA ALA A 296 2.32 -22.70 12.11
C ALA A 296 2.46 -24.12 12.67
N MET A 297 3.58 -24.79 12.42
CA MET A 297 3.86 -26.13 12.96
C MET A 297 3.82 -26.13 14.50
N ALA A 298 4.40 -25.12 15.15
CA ALA A 298 4.33 -24.97 16.61
C ALA A 298 2.89 -24.87 17.12
N GLY A 299 2.02 -24.14 16.40
CA GLY A 299 0.60 -24.01 16.69
C GLY A 299 -0.17 -25.33 16.58
N PHE A 300 0.09 -26.10 15.53
CA PHE A 300 -0.52 -27.42 15.32
C PHE A 300 0.02 -28.46 16.30
N ALA A 301 1.33 -28.50 16.52
CA ALA A 301 1.96 -29.43 17.45
C ALA A 301 1.80 -29.05 18.94
N ARG A 302 1.32 -27.84 19.25
CA ARG A 302 1.24 -27.28 20.61
C ARG A 302 2.58 -27.29 21.37
N LYS A 303 3.69 -27.19 20.62
CA LYS A 303 5.05 -27.22 21.16
C LYS A 303 5.80 -25.94 20.78
N GLY A 304 6.66 -25.46 21.66
CA GLY A 304 7.49 -24.27 21.38
C GLY A 304 6.76 -22.94 21.40
N LEU A 305 5.52 -22.87 21.86
CA LEU A 305 4.65 -21.68 21.81
C LEU A 305 5.05 -20.58 22.81
N ALA A 306 5.80 -20.91 23.89
CA ALA A 306 6.34 -19.94 24.87
C ALA A 306 5.31 -18.88 25.36
N GLY A 307 4.08 -19.32 25.63
CA GLY A 307 2.99 -18.49 26.12
C GLY A 307 2.04 -17.96 25.05
N ALA A 308 2.19 -18.37 23.80
CA ALA A 308 1.19 -18.15 22.75
C ALA A 308 -0.01 -19.10 22.92
N ASP A 309 -1.19 -18.65 22.51
CA ASP A 309 -2.40 -19.45 22.45
C ASP A 309 -2.41 -20.32 21.17
N ALA A 310 -2.37 -21.64 21.33
CA ALA A 310 -2.29 -22.56 20.20
C ALA A 310 -3.47 -22.42 19.23
N SER A 311 -4.68 -22.17 19.75
CA SER A 311 -5.86 -21.99 18.91
C SER A 311 -5.79 -20.69 18.11
N PHE A 312 -5.29 -19.61 18.70
CA PHE A 312 -5.07 -18.34 18.00
C PHE A 312 -4.01 -18.49 16.90
N VAL A 313 -2.88 -19.17 17.19
CA VAL A 313 -1.83 -19.42 16.19
C VAL A 313 -2.34 -20.29 15.05
N ARG A 314 -3.14 -21.33 15.32
CA ARG A 314 -3.78 -22.14 14.26
C ARG A 314 -4.76 -21.34 13.43
N PHE A 315 -5.58 -20.51 14.07
CA PHE A 315 -6.47 -19.59 13.35
C PHE A 315 -5.65 -18.71 12.38
N LEU A 316 -4.56 -18.09 12.85
CA LEU A 316 -3.68 -17.30 12.00
C LEU A 316 -3.07 -18.12 10.87
N ALA A 317 -2.68 -19.37 11.11
CA ALA A 317 -2.14 -20.25 10.09
C ALA A 317 -3.18 -20.55 9.00
N PHE A 318 -4.39 -20.96 9.38
CA PHE A 318 -5.48 -21.18 8.41
C PHE A 318 -5.81 -19.90 7.64
N TYR A 319 -5.98 -18.78 8.34
CA TYR A 319 -6.28 -17.49 7.74
C TYR A 319 -5.22 -17.07 6.70
N THR A 320 -3.95 -17.14 7.07
CA THR A 320 -2.84 -16.77 6.19
C THR A 320 -2.76 -17.69 4.97
N CYS A 321 -2.89 -19.01 5.16
CA CYS A 321 -2.87 -19.97 4.05
C CYS A 321 -4.04 -19.75 3.08
N ILE A 322 -5.26 -19.53 3.60
CA ILE A 322 -6.45 -19.28 2.77
C ILE A 322 -6.29 -17.99 1.97
N LEU A 323 -5.83 -16.91 2.59
CA LEU A 323 -5.58 -15.66 1.88
C LEU A 323 -4.48 -15.79 0.83
N THR A 324 -3.36 -16.43 1.17
CA THR A 324 -2.27 -16.69 0.21
C THR A 324 -2.79 -17.48 -0.98
N ALA A 325 -3.58 -18.52 -0.74
CA ALA A 325 -4.20 -19.31 -1.81
C ALA A 325 -5.16 -18.45 -2.64
N ALA A 326 -6.09 -17.71 -2.02
CA ALA A 326 -7.06 -16.87 -2.72
C ALA A 326 -6.37 -15.85 -3.64
N TYR A 327 -5.42 -15.06 -3.13
CA TYR A 327 -4.69 -14.09 -3.94
C TYR A 327 -3.78 -14.73 -5.00
N SER A 328 -3.27 -15.95 -4.74
CA SER A 328 -2.47 -16.68 -5.73
C SER A 328 -3.31 -17.23 -6.88
N PHE A 329 -4.55 -17.66 -6.61
CA PHE A 329 -5.45 -18.20 -7.64
C PHE A 329 -6.18 -17.13 -8.46
N ILE A 330 -6.48 -15.96 -7.89
CA ILE A 330 -7.06 -14.84 -8.65
C ILE A 330 -6.07 -14.44 -9.74
N SER A 331 -6.51 -14.45 -11.01
CA SER A 331 -5.64 -14.20 -12.19
C SER A 331 -5.13 -12.77 -12.24
N TYR A 332 -5.98 -11.80 -11.93
CA TYR A 332 -5.59 -10.39 -11.83
C TYR A 332 -4.69 -10.16 -10.60
N LYS A 333 -3.47 -9.70 -10.81
CA LYS A 333 -2.48 -9.50 -9.75
C LYS A 333 -1.72 -8.20 -9.90
N THR A 334 -1.64 -7.47 -8.79
CA THR A 334 -0.67 -6.38 -8.60
C THR A 334 0.20 -6.69 -7.39
N PRO A 335 1.48 -6.30 -7.38
CA PRO A 335 2.39 -6.73 -6.31
C PRO A 335 1.96 -6.29 -4.91
N TRP A 336 1.32 -5.15 -4.76
CA TRP A 336 0.87 -4.62 -3.46
C TRP A 336 -0.25 -5.43 -2.80
N CYS A 337 -1.01 -6.22 -3.58
CA CYS A 337 -2.03 -7.11 -3.03
C CYS A 337 -1.45 -8.20 -2.10
N LEU A 338 -0.15 -8.50 -2.20
CA LEU A 338 0.54 -9.43 -1.30
C LEU A 338 0.44 -9.00 0.18
N LEU A 339 0.32 -7.71 0.48
CA LEU A 339 0.27 -7.21 1.85
C LEU A 339 -0.86 -7.84 2.67
N SER A 340 -2.00 -8.16 2.03
CA SER A 340 -3.18 -8.72 2.69
C SER A 340 -2.89 -10.05 3.40
N PHE A 341 -2.05 -10.92 2.83
CA PHE A 341 -1.64 -12.18 3.45
C PHE A 341 -0.26 -12.12 4.11
N TRP A 342 0.58 -11.16 3.68
CA TRP A 342 1.96 -11.06 4.14
C TRP A 342 2.07 -10.68 5.62
N HIS A 343 1.21 -9.80 6.10
CA HIS A 343 1.17 -9.46 7.52
C HIS A 343 0.85 -10.67 8.40
N GLY A 344 -0.10 -11.53 8.00
CA GLY A 344 -0.38 -12.80 8.69
C GLY A 344 0.84 -13.73 8.71
N THR A 345 1.59 -13.81 7.60
CA THR A 345 2.86 -14.55 7.51
C THR A 345 3.88 -14.00 8.51
N ILE A 346 4.02 -12.68 8.63
CA ILE A 346 4.93 -12.03 9.58
C ILE A 346 4.54 -12.33 11.04
N LEU A 347 3.25 -12.35 11.36
CA LEU A 347 2.78 -12.71 12.71
C LEU A 347 3.18 -14.14 13.06
N LEU A 348 2.98 -15.09 12.15
CA LEU A 348 3.42 -16.47 12.32
C LEU A 348 4.94 -16.59 12.41
N ALA A 349 5.69 -15.79 11.62
CA ALA A 349 7.15 -15.74 11.71
C ALA A 349 7.64 -15.32 13.09
N GLY A 350 6.93 -14.40 13.76
CA GLY A 350 7.21 -14.03 15.14
C GLY A 350 7.09 -15.22 16.12
N VAL A 351 6.07 -16.07 15.93
CA VAL A 351 5.92 -17.32 16.72
C VAL A 351 7.03 -18.30 16.37
N GLY A 352 7.36 -18.46 15.09
CA GLY A 352 8.42 -19.35 14.61
C GLY A 352 9.81 -18.96 15.12
N ALA A 353 10.10 -17.66 15.23
CA ALA A 353 11.35 -17.18 15.81
C ALA A 353 11.49 -17.62 17.27
N VAL A 354 10.43 -17.53 18.06
CA VAL A 354 10.44 -17.99 19.46
C VAL A 354 10.50 -19.51 19.55
N ALA A 355 9.80 -20.23 18.68
CA ALA A 355 9.87 -21.69 18.59
C ALA A 355 11.28 -22.16 18.26
N LEU A 356 11.95 -21.54 17.27
CA LEU A 356 13.32 -21.83 16.88
C LEU A 356 14.31 -21.64 18.05
N ILE A 357 14.22 -20.52 18.75
CA ILE A 357 15.04 -20.26 19.95
C ILE A 357 14.74 -21.31 21.03
N GLY A 358 13.49 -21.74 21.17
CA GLY A 358 13.01 -22.70 22.16
C GLY A 358 13.51 -24.14 21.93
N ILE A 359 13.80 -24.52 20.69
CA ILE A 359 14.37 -25.85 20.35
C ILE A 359 15.78 -26.00 20.90
N ALA A 360 16.54 -24.92 20.97
CA ALA A 360 17.90 -24.92 21.48
C ALA A 360 17.92 -25.18 22.99
N ARG A 361 18.62 -26.24 23.43
CA ARG A 361 18.74 -26.59 24.87
C ARG A 361 19.80 -25.76 25.58
N ALA A 362 20.98 -25.59 24.94
CA ALA A 362 22.09 -24.85 25.53
C ALA A 362 21.88 -23.32 25.41
N GLN A 363 22.27 -22.58 26.43
CA GLN A 363 22.19 -21.11 26.47
C GLN A 363 23.00 -20.45 25.32
N ARG A 364 24.18 -21.01 25.01
CA ARG A 364 25.02 -20.56 23.87
C ARG A 364 24.28 -20.68 22.54
N THR A 365 23.62 -21.83 22.28
CA THR A 365 22.84 -22.04 21.06
C THR A 365 21.64 -21.07 20.96
N ARG A 366 20.95 -20.80 22.08
CA ARG A 366 19.87 -19.79 22.10
C ARG A 366 20.39 -18.40 21.75
N PHE A 367 21.54 -18.04 22.29
CA PHE A 367 22.19 -16.76 21.98
C PHE A 367 22.54 -16.67 20.48
N VAL A 368 23.16 -17.72 19.92
CA VAL A 368 23.49 -17.77 18.48
C VAL A 368 22.21 -17.68 17.63
N CYS A 369 21.17 -18.45 17.93
CA CYS A 369 19.88 -18.34 17.21
C CYS A 369 19.30 -16.92 17.26
N THR A 370 19.38 -16.26 18.43
CA THR A 370 18.90 -14.88 18.57
C THR A 370 19.71 -13.91 17.70
N LEU A 371 21.05 -14.05 17.69
CA LEU A 371 21.92 -13.24 16.84
C LEU A 371 21.64 -13.46 15.34
N LEU A 372 21.43 -14.68 14.92
CA LEU A 372 21.07 -14.99 13.53
C LEU A 372 19.72 -14.38 13.13
N LEU A 373 18.72 -14.41 14.02
CA LEU A 373 17.43 -13.77 13.79
C LEU A 373 17.55 -12.24 13.73
N LEU A 374 18.38 -11.64 14.59
CA LEU A 374 18.65 -10.19 14.53
C LEU A 374 19.42 -9.83 13.26
N ALA A 375 20.39 -10.63 12.83
CA ALA A 375 21.08 -10.46 11.56
C ALA A 375 20.10 -10.57 10.36
N GLY A 376 19.18 -11.54 10.40
CA GLY A 376 18.09 -11.65 9.42
C GLY A 376 17.18 -10.42 9.39
N ALA A 377 16.79 -9.90 10.55
CA ALA A 377 15.99 -8.68 10.64
C ALA A 377 16.77 -7.45 10.12
N ALA A 378 18.07 -7.35 10.43
CA ALA A 378 18.93 -6.28 9.92
C ALA A 378 19.09 -6.38 8.39
N HIS A 379 19.23 -7.60 7.86
CA HIS A 379 19.28 -7.83 6.41
C HIS A 379 17.97 -7.42 5.72
N LEU A 380 16.81 -7.76 6.30
CA LEU A 380 15.51 -7.30 5.80
C LEU A 380 15.42 -5.77 5.83
N ALA A 381 15.86 -5.12 6.91
CA ALA A 381 15.87 -3.66 7.02
C ALA A 381 16.79 -3.02 5.95
N TRP A 382 17.95 -3.63 5.69
CA TRP A 382 18.84 -3.19 4.61
C TRP A 382 18.16 -3.34 3.23
N GLN A 383 17.55 -4.48 2.94
CA GLN A 383 16.78 -4.65 1.71
C GLN A 383 15.62 -3.66 1.61
N ALA A 384 14.90 -3.41 2.71
CA ALA A 384 13.82 -2.43 2.75
C ALA A 384 14.30 -1.01 2.41
N TRP A 385 15.47 -0.62 2.91
CA TRP A 385 16.11 0.63 2.55
C TRP A 385 16.49 0.66 1.07
N GLN A 386 17.17 -0.37 0.56
CA GLN A 386 17.54 -0.46 -0.84
C GLN A 386 16.31 -0.40 -1.76
N ALA A 387 15.26 -1.16 -1.46
CA ALA A 387 14.02 -1.15 -2.23
C ALA A 387 13.34 0.22 -2.24
N SER A 388 13.34 0.91 -1.09
CA SER A 388 12.58 2.15 -0.90
C SER A 388 13.33 3.42 -1.30
N VAL A 389 14.66 3.34 -1.47
CA VAL A 389 15.51 4.51 -1.75
C VAL A 389 16.34 4.28 -3.02
N SER A 390 17.24 3.30 -3.02
CA SER A 390 18.20 3.11 -4.13
C SER A 390 17.53 2.56 -5.40
N TYR A 391 16.56 1.66 -5.24
CA TYR A 391 15.83 0.99 -6.32
C TYR A 391 14.34 1.33 -6.33
N ALA A 392 13.97 2.52 -5.82
CA ALA A 392 12.57 2.87 -5.58
C ALA A 392 11.71 2.95 -6.86
N ALA A 393 12.31 3.19 -8.02
CA ALA A 393 11.65 3.23 -9.34
C ALA A 393 12.33 2.29 -10.35
N ASP A 394 13.17 1.36 -9.89
CA ASP A 394 13.96 0.46 -10.74
C ASP A 394 13.27 -0.90 -10.88
N GLN A 395 13.12 -1.40 -12.12
CA GLN A 395 12.49 -2.69 -12.42
C GLN A 395 13.21 -3.90 -11.80
N ARG A 396 14.46 -3.75 -11.39
CA ARG A 396 15.23 -4.78 -10.68
C ARG A 396 14.78 -4.96 -9.23
N ASN A 397 13.84 -4.16 -8.75
CA ASN A 397 13.18 -4.27 -7.45
C ASN A 397 11.86 -5.05 -7.60
N PRO A 398 11.62 -6.14 -6.84
CA PRO A 398 10.42 -6.99 -6.96
C PRO A 398 9.11 -6.27 -6.67
N TYR A 399 9.16 -5.15 -5.96
CA TYR A 399 7.97 -4.38 -5.56
C TYR A 399 7.62 -3.28 -6.55
N VAL A 400 8.52 -2.95 -7.48
CA VAL A 400 8.28 -1.98 -8.56
C VAL A 400 7.37 -2.62 -9.63
N TYR A 401 6.35 -1.87 -10.05
CA TYR A 401 5.37 -2.32 -11.01
C TYR A 401 4.79 -1.14 -11.77
N ALA A 402 4.87 -1.15 -13.10
CA ALA A 402 4.42 -0.06 -13.98
C ALA A 402 4.85 1.34 -13.48
N GLN A 403 6.06 1.40 -12.87
CA GLN A 403 6.55 2.59 -12.21
C GLN A 403 6.94 3.67 -13.21
N THR A 404 6.58 4.91 -12.88
CA THR A 404 7.05 6.11 -13.58
C THR A 404 8.57 6.20 -13.49
N ALA A 405 9.23 6.39 -14.62
CA ALA A 405 10.67 6.58 -14.70
C ALA A 405 11.09 7.90 -14.03
N PRO A 406 12.26 7.97 -13.37
CA PRO A 406 12.76 9.22 -12.78
C PRO A 406 12.90 10.35 -13.79
N ASP A 407 13.09 10.03 -15.07
CA ASP A 407 13.28 10.99 -16.16
C ASP A 407 12.07 11.91 -16.39
N ILE A 408 10.87 11.51 -15.95
CA ILE A 408 9.68 12.37 -15.96
C ILE A 408 9.90 13.67 -15.14
N LEU A 409 10.75 13.62 -14.12
CA LEU A 409 11.07 14.81 -13.31
C LEU A 409 11.90 15.81 -14.10
N ASN A 410 12.72 15.35 -15.04
CA ASN A 410 13.47 16.20 -15.96
C ASN A 410 12.51 16.90 -16.94
N LEU A 411 11.53 16.15 -17.48
CA LEU A 411 10.47 16.76 -18.32
C LEU A 411 9.72 17.85 -17.54
N VAL A 412 9.27 17.54 -16.32
CA VAL A 412 8.56 18.52 -15.47
C VAL A 412 9.43 19.74 -15.19
N GLY A 413 10.71 19.53 -14.85
CA GLY A 413 11.68 20.61 -14.65
C GLY A 413 11.86 21.50 -15.87
N ALA A 414 11.93 20.91 -17.07
CA ALA A 414 12.01 21.63 -18.33
C ALA A 414 10.75 22.50 -18.57
N VAL A 415 9.55 21.94 -18.36
CA VAL A 415 8.28 22.69 -18.50
C VAL A 415 8.18 23.84 -17.49
N GLU A 416 8.62 23.64 -16.25
CA GLU A 416 8.67 24.72 -15.24
C GLU A 416 9.68 25.81 -15.61
N ALA A 417 10.83 25.45 -16.17
CA ALA A 417 11.81 26.43 -16.66
C ALA A 417 11.26 27.27 -17.82
N LEU A 418 10.55 26.64 -18.76
CA LEU A 418 9.86 27.32 -19.85
C LEU A 418 8.78 28.27 -19.32
N ALA A 419 8.01 27.87 -18.32
CA ALA A 419 7.00 28.73 -17.69
C ALA A 419 7.65 29.96 -17.04
N GLN A 420 8.83 29.84 -16.46
CA GLN A 420 9.55 31.00 -15.92
C GLN A 420 10.01 32.00 -17.00
N ALA A 421 10.23 31.54 -18.23
CA ALA A 421 10.63 32.37 -19.36
C ALA A 421 9.43 32.93 -20.15
N HIS A 422 8.25 32.29 -20.04
CA HIS A 422 7.05 32.71 -20.75
C HIS A 422 6.39 33.94 -20.09
N PRO A 423 5.91 34.96 -20.85
CA PRO A 423 5.27 36.16 -20.28
C PRO A 423 4.08 35.85 -19.35
N GLN A 424 3.31 34.83 -19.66
CA GLN A 424 2.15 34.40 -18.87
C GLN A 424 2.51 33.42 -17.75
N GLY A 425 3.78 33.03 -17.62
CA GLY A 425 4.19 32.08 -16.61
C GLY A 425 3.44 30.74 -16.72
N ARG A 426 2.92 30.23 -15.60
CA ARG A 426 2.12 28.99 -15.56
C ARG A 426 0.72 29.11 -16.17
N GLN A 427 0.32 30.27 -16.68
CA GLN A 427 -0.90 30.43 -17.47
C GLN A 427 -0.66 30.15 -18.98
N MET A 428 0.57 29.86 -19.40
CA MET A 428 0.85 29.44 -20.77
C MET A 428 0.12 28.15 -21.11
N LEU A 429 -0.31 28.01 -22.36
CA LEU A 429 -0.94 26.79 -22.85
C LEU A 429 0.10 25.66 -22.97
N VAL A 430 -0.18 24.55 -22.31
CA VAL A 430 0.56 23.28 -22.45
C VAL A 430 -0.38 22.24 -23.07
N LYS A 431 -0.02 21.65 -24.18
CA LYS A 431 -0.77 20.55 -24.80
C LYS A 431 -0.07 19.23 -24.52
N VAL A 432 -0.80 18.27 -23.93
CA VAL A 432 -0.33 16.90 -23.67
C VAL A 432 -1.11 15.96 -24.56
N MET A 433 -0.41 15.23 -25.43
CA MET A 433 -0.99 14.35 -26.44
C MET A 433 -0.43 12.94 -26.27
N ALA A 434 -1.27 11.98 -25.89
CA ALA A 434 -0.87 10.57 -25.72
C ALA A 434 -2.04 9.63 -25.99
N PRO A 435 -1.82 8.55 -26.78
CA PRO A 435 -2.88 7.60 -27.10
C PRO A 435 -3.41 6.94 -25.83
N GLU A 436 -4.71 6.62 -25.83
CA GLU A 436 -5.36 5.94 -24.71
C GLU A 436 -5.21 6.66 -23.35
N SER A 437 -4.98 7.98 -23.37
CA SER A 437 -4.70 8.78 -22.16
C SER A 437 -3.47 8.31 -21.36
N ASP A 438 -2.48 7.72 -22.08
CA ASP A 438 -1.25 7.17 -21.51
C ASP A 438 -0.25 8.27 -21.09
N TYR A 439 -0.74 9.28 -20.35
CA TYR A 439 0.04 10.44 -19.86
C TYR A 439 0.15 10.50 -18.34
N TRP A 440 -0.50 9.61 -17.60
CA TRP A 440 -0.33 9.59 -16.14
C TRP A 440 1.12 9.24 -15.75
N PRO A 441 1.70 9.96 -14.76
CA PRO A 441 1.12 10.85 -13.75
C PRO A 441 1.24 12.37 -14.03
N LEU A 442 1.39 12.81 -15.29
CA LEU A 442 1.55 14.24 -15.62
C LEU A 442 0.48 15.16 -15.02
N PRO A 443 -0.82 14.79 -14.88
CA PRO A 443 -1.82 15.65 -14.24
C PRO A 443 -1.43 16.10 -12.83
N TRP A 444 -0.76 15.23 -12.05
CA TRP A 444 -0.23 15.62 -10.75
C TRP A 444 0.89 16.67 -10.85
N TYR A 445 1.80 16.51 -11.77
CA TYR A 445 2.95 17.39 -11.91
C TYR A 445 2.58 18.74 -12.52
N LEU A 446 1.63 18.76 -13.46
CA LEU A 446 1.19 19.98 -14.16
C LEU A 446 0.00 20.68 -13.48
N ARG A 447 -0.44 20.23 -12.30
CA ARG A 447 -1.62 20.76 -11.61
C ARG A 447 -1.58 22.27 -11.31
N ARG A 448 -0.36 22.84 -11.26
CA ARG A 448 -0.15 24.30 -11.06
C ARG A 448 -0.29 25.13 -12.32
N PHE A 449 -0.40 24.47 -13.48
CA PHE A 449 -0.63 25.15 -14.75
C PHE A 449 -2.14 25.26 -14.97
N THR A 450 -2.60 26.48 -15.26
CA THR A 450 -4.04 26.74 -15.38
C THR A 450 -4.60 26.39 -16.75
N GLN A 451 -3.74 26.25 -17.77
CA GLN A 451 -4.13 25.95 -19.15
C GLN A 451 -3.39 24.72 -19.66
N VAL A 452 -3.82 23.53 -19.22
CA VAL A 452 -3.30 22.26 -19.72
C VAL A 452 -4.41 21.52 -20.45
N GLY A 453 -4.19 21.26 -21.74
CA GLY A 453 -5.10 20.46 -22.55
C GLY A 453 -4.59 19.02 -22.69
N TRP A 454 -5.50 18.05 -22.70
CA TRP A 454 -5.21 16.61 -22.75
C TRP A 454 -5.91 15.98 -23.94
N TRP A 455 -5.14 15.30 -24.81
CA TRP A 455 -5.67 14.68 -26.02
C TRP A 455 -5.21 13.23 -26.12
N ALA A 456 -6.16 12.35 -26.47
CA ALA A 456 -5.88 10.94 -26.78
C ALA A 456 -5.41 10.73 -28.22
N GLU A 457 -5.58 11.73 -29.09
CA GLU A 457 -5.18 11.75 -30.49
C GLU A 457 -4.51 13.07 -30.82
N LEU A 458 -3.79 13.14 -31.95
CA LEU A 458 -3.24 14.41 -32.43
C LEU A 458 -4.40 15.29 -32.91
N PRO A 459 -4.62 16.48 -32.31
CA PRO A 459 -5.66 17.39 -32.77
C PRO A 459 -5.29 18.00 -34.15
N PRO A 460 -6.27 18.51 -34.92
CA PRO A 460 -6.03 19.18 -36.19
C PRO A 460 -5.06 20.36 -36.10
N ASP A 461 -5.09 21.09 -34.98
CA ASP A 461 -4.08 22.09 -34.59
C ASP A 461 -3.35 21.62 -33.31
N PRO A 462 -2.21 20.94 -33.46
CA PRO A 462 -1.43 20.46 -32.32
C PRO A 462 -0.58 21.54 -31.65
N PHE A 463 -0.38 22.71 -32.31
CA PHE A 463 0.60 23.71 -31.88
C PHE A 463 0.18 24.46 -30.63
N ALA A 464 1.16 24.71 -29.76
CA ALA A 464 1.07 25.47 -28.52
C ALA A 464 2.48 25.89 -28.07
N PRO A 465 2.65 26.88 -27.20
CA PRO A 465 3.97 27.26 -26.69
C PRO A 465 4.78 26.07 -26.16
N VAL A 466 4.11 25.10 -25.54
CA VAL A 466 4.73 23.86 -25.04
C VAL A 466 3.82 22.66 -25.39
N MET A 467 4.40 21.65 -26.00
CA MET A 467 3.72 20.41 -26.33
C MET A 467 4.50 19.21 -25.80
N ILE A 468 3.81 18.34 -25.07
CA ILE A 468 4.30 17.06 -24.58
C ILE A 468 3.60 15.96 -25.37
N VAL A 469 4.32 15.32 -26.26
CA VAL A 469 3.74 14.41 -27.27
C VAL A 469 4.28 13.01 -27.09
N SER A 470 3.41 12.01 -27.04
CA SER A 470 3.84 10.62 -27.02
C SER A 470 4.62 10.28 -28.31
N ALA A 471 5.80 9.72 -28.17
CA ALA A 471 6.60 9.26 -29.31
C ALA A 471 5.90 8.22 -30.18
N LYS A 472 4.84 7.58 -29.66
CA LYS A 472 3.99 6.65 -30.44
C LYS A 472 3.30 7.32 -31.62
N PHE A 473 3.05 8.64 -31.56
CA PHE A 473 2.43 9.39 -32.64
C PHE A 473 3.38 9.70 -33.82
N ARG A 474 4.70 9.71 -33.59
CA ARG A 474 5.71 10.10 -34.61
C ARG A 474 5.35 11.44 -35.24
N ALA A 475 5.04 12.43 -34.41
CA ALA A 475 4.32 13.63 -34.80
C ALA A 475 5.14 14.63 -35.64
N ALA A 476 6.49 14.60 -35.58
CA ALA A 476 7.42 15.45 -36.37
C ALA A 476 7.01 16.94 -36.44
N LEU A 477 6.59 17.51 -35.26
CA LEU A 477 6.03 18.87 -35.18
C LEU A 477 7.06 19.99 -35.38
N ASP A 478 8.35 19.66 -35.41
CA ASP A 478 9.46 20.57 -35.70
C ASP A 478 9.69 20.80 -37.22
N GLU A 479 9.07 20.03 -38.10
CA GLU A 479 9.14 20.27 -39.56
C GLU A 479 8.65 21.66 -39.94
N LYS A 480 7.69 22.25 -39.22
CA LYS A 480 7.22 23.64 -39.44
C LYS A 480 8.25 24.73 -39.10
N LYS A 481 9.39 24.39 -38.51
CA LYS A 481 10.45 25.33 -38.09
C LYS A 481 10.02 26.42 -37.09
N THR A 482 8.77 26.41 -36.64
CA THR A 482 8.25 27.32 -35.59
C THR A 482 8.43 26.73 -34.20
N HIS A 483 8.62 25.42 -34.11
CA HIS A 483 8.83 24.67 -32.89
C HIS A 483 10.07 23.80 -33.01
N LEU A 484 10.68 23.50 -31.88
CA LEU A 484 11.88 22.67 -31.77
C LEU A 484 11.57 21.50 -30.87
N MET A 485 12.00 20.29 -31.24
CA MET A 485 12.05 19.17 -30.32
C MET A 485 13.26 19.37 -29.39
N THR A 486 12.99 19.72 -28.14
CA THR A 486 14.03 20.11 -27.16
C THR A 486 14.39 19.00 -26.20
N GLY A 487 13.63 17.91 -26.16
CA GLY A 487 13.91 16.79 -25.26
C GLY A 487 13.09 15.55 -25.59
N TYR A 488 13.63 14.40 -25.15
CA TYR A 488 13.02 13.07 -25.25
C TYR A 488 13.11 12.41 -23.89
N PHE A 489 11.97 12.07 -23.29
CA PHE A 489 11.88 11.68 -21.90
C PHE A 489 11.15 10.35 -21.73
N GLU A 490 11.68 9.48 -20.87
CA GLU A 490 11.03 8.23 -20.54
C GLU A 490 9.96 8.45 -19.45
N LEU A 491 8.70 8.17 -19.78
CA LEU A 491 7.60 8.17 -18.81
C LEU A 491 7.65 6.90 -17.94
N ARG A 492 7.82 5.76 -18.58
CA ARG A 492 8.00 4.44 -18.02
C ARG A 492 8.64 3.53 -19.08
N PRO A 493 9.15 2.35 -18.70
CA PRO A 493 9.85 1.49 -19.63
C PRO A 493 9.11 1.26 -20.95
N GLY A 494 9.74 1.69 -22.04
CA GLY A 494 9.20 1.60 -23.38
C GLY A 494 8.15 2.66 -23.77
N THR A 495 7.84 3.62 -22.89
CA THR A 495 6.94 4.74 -23.17
C THR A 495 7.68 6.05 -23.06
N PHE A 496 7.74 6.81 -24.13
CA PHE A 496 8.51 8.05 -24.23
C PHE A 496 7.65 9.23 -24.66
N PHE A 497 8.06 10.42 -24.20
CA PHE A 497 7.52 11.71 -24.61
C PHE A 497 8.57 12.56 -25.30
N GLU A 498 8.14 13.25 -26.34
CA GLU A 498 8.87 14.31 -27.03
C GLU A 498 8.37 15.65 -26.50
N LEU A 499 9.30 16.54 -26.14
CA LEU A 499 9.00 17.91 -25.73
C LEU A 499 9.24 18.85 -26.90
N TYR A 500 8.18 19.42 -27.44
CA TYR A 500 8.24 20.45 -28.47
C TYR A 500 7.96 21.80 -27.83
N VAL A 501 8.76 22.79 -28.21
CA VAL A 501 8.72 24.15 -27.65
C VAL A 501 8.77 25.16 -28.79
N GLU A 502 7.97 26.20 -28.67
CA GLU A 502 8.01 27.32 -29.61
C GLU A 502 9.41 27.97 -29.64
N ALA A 503 9.98 28.19 -30.84
CA ALA A 503 11.39 28.56 -31.02
C ALA A 503 11.79 29.85 -30.29
N HIS A 504 10.88 30.84 -30.20
CA HIS A 504 11.18 32.09 -29.47
C HIS A 504 11.15 31.86 -27.94
N LEU A 505 10.25 31.04 -27.44
CA LEU A 505 10.19 30.70 -26.02
C LEU A 505 11.44 29.90 -25.59
N TRP A 506 11.87 28.96 -26.42
CA TRP A 506 13.12 28.22 -26.19
C TRP A 506 14.34 29.15 -26.10
N ARG A 507 14.43 30.09 -27.03
CA ARG A 507 15.52 31.10 -27.01
C ARG A 507 15.48 31.94 -25.74
N ALA A 508 14.32 32.46 -25.35
CA ALA A 508 14.16 33.23 -24.12
C ALA A 508 14.51 32.40 -22.86
N CYS A 509 14.20 31.13 -22.86
CA CYS A 509 14.56 30.22 -21.77
C CYS A 509 16.09 30.03 -21.68
N LEU A 510 16.79 29.83 -22.80
CA LEU A 510 18.24 29.70 -22.83
C LEU A 510 18.92 30.98 -22.36
N GLU A 511 18.51 32.16 -22.84
CA GLU A 511 19.07 33.46 -22.43
C GLU A 511 18.93 33.67 -20.92
N ARG A 512 17.77 33.30 -20.34
CA ARG A 512 17.54 33.43 -18.90
C ARG A 512 18.41 32.48 -18.06
N HIS A 513 18.78 31.31 -18.57
CA HIS A 513 19.67 30.37 -17.89
C HIS A 513 21.13 30.77 -18.02
N LEU A 514 21.53 31.35 -19.15
CA LEU A 514 22.88 31.86 -19.37
C LEU A 514 23.18 33.15 -18.55
N LEU A 515 22.13 33.90 -18.19
CA LEU A 515 22.25 35.14 -17.41
C LEU A 515 22.17 34.92 -15.88
N LYS A 516 21.95 33.70 -15.40
CA LYS A 516 22.08 33.36 -13.98
C LYS A 516 23.50 32.84 -13.74
N PRO A 517 24.39 33.62 -13.09
CA PRO A 517 25.62 33.04 -12.55
C PRO A 517 25.26 32.06 -11.44
N ASP A 518 25.96 30.92 -11.38
CA ASP A 518 25.91 29.91 -10.33
C ASP A 518 26.09 30.48 -8.93
#